data_dca029ffe122d42e9baec123de4d6207
#
_entry.id   dca029ffe122d42e9baec123de4d6207
#
_cell.length_a   1.000
_cell.length_b   1.000
_cell.length_c   1.000
_cell.angle_alpha   90.00
_cell.angle_beta   90.00
_cell.angle_gamma   90.00
#
_symmetry.space_group_name_H-M   'P 1'
#
loop_
_entity.id
_entity.type
_entity.pdbx_description
1 polymer ?
#
loop_
_entity_poly.entity_id
_entity_poly.type
_entity_poly.pdbx_seq_one_letter_code
_entity_poly.pdbx_strand_id
1 'polypeptide(L)'
;MKSTLADALKRKGYDTLTPVQEAVSAPALQGRDLLVSAQTGSGKTIGFGLAIAPTILSDAQVFDAAGAPLALVIAPTRELALQVKRELGWLYHDAGAFIASCVGGMDMRDERRALARGAHIVVATPGRLRDHIMRGSIDLTAVRAVVLDEADEMLDLGFREDLEFILEQTPTDRQTLLFSATVPRPITALAARYQRDAERVSTVSERTQHADIEYRAMNVAPRDGENAIINVLRYYEAPNAIVFCNTRAMVSRMTARLSNRGFSVVALSGELSQTERSNALQAMRDGRARVCVATDVAARGIDLPNLDLVIHAELPNSHETLLHRSGRTGRAGRKGVSALIVAPASFKKAQRLLKFAKLTAEWGRAPSAEEINAQDLQRMFASDDWQSNVTETERASVDELVARFSPEQLAAAYVRQYQQRHSAPEELSEIKEAGPKPNVHFGPSVWFSLSEGRNENASPRHILPMVCKAGNLTKADVGAIRIADEESYIEIRKSSVPGFLDAIGPQMKIEGKKDIVQLDTAPDFSRYEKTNPKRGTKGKRGPEKAANKPSRLVEPQPAKARKKTAPDPSEQVKADTKPKRKSDGSSGPGKKPARRPKGPTPPKGKPSSKKNRARAASAKGGNAAPRRSK
;
A
#
# COMPACT_ATOMS: atom_id res chain seq x y z
N MET A 1 20.85 -19.28 22.48
CA MET A 1 21.40 -18.43 21.39
C MET A 1 22.82 -18.89 21.07
N LYS A 2 23.22 -18.91 19.78
CA LYS A 2 24.60 -19.24 19.36
C LYS A 2 25.57 -18.14 19.81
N SER A 3 26.77 -18.49 20.29
CA SER A 3 27.74 -17.52 20.84
C SER A 3 28.18 -16.50 19.77
N THR A 4 28.44 -16.94 18.55
CA THR A 4 28.83 -16.09 17.41
C THR A 4 27.80 -14.99 17.11
N LEU A 5 26.49 -15.30 17.22
CA LEU A 5 25.43 -14.32 17.03
C LEU A 5 25.28 -13.40 18.25
N ALA A 6 25.47 -13.92 19.46
CA ALA A 6 25.43 -13.09 20.67
C ALA A 6 26.56 -12.04 20.66
N ASP A 7 27.77 -12.40 20.24
CA ASP A 7 28.90 -11.49 20.11
C ASP A 7 28.67 -10.44 19.01
N ALA A 8 28.06 -10.84 17.90
CA ALA A 8 27.67 -9.91 16.83
C ALA A 8 26.65 -8.86 17.32
N LEU A 9 25.66 -9.27 18.10
CA LEU A 9 24.67 -8.36 18.72
C LEU A 9 25.34 -7.36 19.65
N LYS A 10 26.19 -7.82 20.57
CA LYS A 10 26.93 -6.95 21.51
C LYS A 10 27.78 -5.91 20.76
N ARG A 11 28.50 -6.30 19.72
CA ARG A 11 29.31 -5.36 18.91
C ARG A 11 28.48 -4.31 18.21
N LYS A 12 27.21 -4.60 17.92
CA LYS A 12 26.25 -3.66 17.31
C LYS A 12 25.48 -2.82 18.33
N GLY A 13 25.75 -3.00 19.65
CA GLY A 13 25.09 -2.26 20.70
C GLY A 13 23.66 -2.73 21.01
N TYR A 14 23.37 -4.00 20.72
CA TYR A 14 22.12 -4.64 21.14
C TYR A 14 22.30 -5.24 22.54
N ASP A 15 22.24 -4.40 23.57
CA ASP A 15 22.38 -4.85 24.97
C ASP A 15 21.16 -5.64 25.45
N THR A 16 19.98 -5.31 24.90
CA THR A 16 18.71 -5.99 25.17
C THR A 16 17.99 -6.35 23.89
N LEU A 17 17.34 -7.51 23.89
CA LEU A 17 16.49 -7.92 22.77
C LEU A 17 15.16 -7.16 22.80
N THR A 18 14.62 -6.87 21.63
CA THR A 18 13.26 -6.35 21.53
C THR A 18 12.24 -7.45 21.89
N PRO A 19 10.99 -7.10 22.28
CA PRO A 19 9.98 -8.10 22.64
C PRO A 19 9.75 -9.16 21.57
N VAL A 20 9.81 -8.80 20.27
CA VAL A 20 9.65 -9.78 19.19
C VAL A 20 10.88 -10.69 19.09
N GLN A 21 12.09 -10.15 19.23
CA GLN A 21 13.32 -10.94 19.19
C GLN A 21 13.39 -11.94 20.34
N GLU A 22 13.03 -11.51 21.55
CA GLU A 22 12.97 -12.37 22.72
C GLU A 22 11.93 -13.48 22.54
N ALA A 23 10.71 -13.12 22.13
CA ALA A 23 9.62 -14.07 21.95
C ALA A 23 9.96 -15.17 20.92
N VAL A 24 10.51 -14.81 19.73
CA VAL A 24 10.80 -15.79 18.68
C VAL A 24 12.07 -16.59 18.90
N SER A 25 12.98 -16.14 19.78
CA SER A 25 14.21 -16.86 20.14
C SER A 25 14.06 -17.72 21.38
N ALA A 26 12.87 -17.78 21.97
CA ALA A 26 12.61 -18.58 23.15
C ALA A 26 12.95 -20.07 22.91
N PRO A 27 13.63 -20.76 23.88
CA PRO A 27 14.05 -22.16 23.71
C PRO A 27 12.92 -23.11 23.32
N ALA A 28 11.71 -22.89 23.84
CA ALA A 28 10.54 -23.71 23.56
C ALA A 28 10.03 -23.63 22.11
N LEU A 29 10.46 -22.60 21.35
CA LEU A 29 10.07 -22.36 19.96
C LEU A 29 11.13 -22.75 18.93
N GLN A 30 12.26 -23.29 19.38
CA GLN A 30 13.36 -23.69 18.47
C GLN A 30 12.89 -24.80 17.51
N GLY A 31 13.14 -24.59 16.23
CA GLY A 31 12.78 -25.54 15.16
C GLY A 31 11.28 -25.60 14.84
N ARG A 32 10.42 -24.91 15.58
CA ARG A 32 8.97 -24.88 15.30
C ARG A 32 8.64 -23.85 14.22
N ASP A 33 7.54 -24.10 13.53
CA ASP A 33 6.95 -23.13 12.63
C ASP A 33 6.29 -22.00 13.43
N LEU A 34 6.46 -20.76 13.00
CA LEU A 34 5.93 -19.59 13.71
C LEU A 34 5.11 -18.69 12.79
N LEU A 35 3.92 -18.29 13.27
CA LEU A 35 3.15 -17.19 12.70
C LEU A 35 3.27 -15.97 13.59
N VAL A 36 4.14 -15.03 13.20
CA VAL A 36 4.53 -13.88 14.02
C VAL A 36 3.80 -12.62 13.57
N SER A 37 3.03 -12.04 14.47
CA SER A 37 2.41 -10.73 14.28
C SER A 37 3.24 -9.67 15.00
N ALA A 38 3.94 -8.83 14.22
CA ALA A 38 4.83 -7.79 14.75
C ALA A 38 4.89 -6.58 13.81
N GLN A 39 4.99 -5.38 14.38
CA GLN A 39 5.04 -4.11 13.64
C GLN A 39 6.31 -3.96 12.79
N THR A 40 6.24 -3.13 11.76
CA THR A 40 7.44 -2.69 11.02
C THR A 40 8.33 -1.87 11.96
N GLY A 41 9.65 -2.13 11.94
CA GLY A 41 10.61 -1.45 12.83
C GLY A 41 10.76 -2.08 14.22
N SER A 42 10.06 -3.18 14.55
CA SER A 42 10.20 -3.89 15.83
C SER A 42 11.44 -4.79 15.94
N GLY A 43 12.31 -4.80 14.93
CA GLY A 43 13.50 -5.66 14.90
C GLY A 43 13.24 -7.09 14.40
N LYS A 44 12.20 -7.29 13.57
CA LYS A 44 11.84 -8.60 13.00
C LYS A 44 12.99 -9.31 12.31
N THR A 45 13.80 -8.57 11.53
CA THR A 45 14.91 -9.15 10.75
C THR A 45 15.90 -9.90 11.64
N ILE A 46 16.31 -9.26 12.73
CA ILE A 46 17.18 -9.91 13.71
C ILE A 46 16.43 -11.05 14.40
N GLY A 47 15.15 -10.84 14.75
CA GLY A 47 14.32 -11.88 15.37
C GLY A 47 14.28 -13.17 14.56
N PHE A 48 13.92 -13.12 13.26
CA PHE A 48 13.91 -14.35 12.47
C PHE A 48 15.33 -14.88 12.19
N GLY A 49 16.33 -14.00 12.07
CA GLY A 49 17.73 -14.43 12.02
C GLY A 49 18.12 -15.27 13.24
N LEU A 50 17.73 -14.87 14.44
CA LEU A 50 17.97 -15.64 15.66
C LEU A 50 17.15 -16.93 15.70
N ALA A 51 15.88 -16.90 15.26
CA ALA A 51 14.96 -18.03 15.30
C ALA A 51 15.37 -19.17 14.37
N ILE A 52 15.95 -18.88 13.18
CA ILE A 52 16.40 -19.92 12.24
C ILE A 52 17.82 -20.45 12.57
N ALA A 53 18.61 -19.74 13.38
CA ALA A 53 19.98 -20.09 13.66
C ALA A 53 20.16 -21.53 14.20
N PRO A 54 19.36 -22.02 15.15
CA PRO A 54 19.45 -23.42 15.60
C PRO A 54 19.19 -24.43 14.47
N THR A 55 18.29 -24.14 13.56
CA THR A 55 17.90 -25.01 12.44
C THR A 55 18.98 -25.11 11.37
N ILE A 56 19.64 -23.98 11.05
CA ILE A 56 20.62 -23.94 9.95
C ILE A 56 22.06 -24.21 10.39
N LEU A 57 22.41 -23.91 11.64
CA LEU A 57 23.73 -24.21 12.22
C LEU A 57 23.76 -25.54 12.97
N SER A 58 22.60 -26.12 13.30
CA SER A 58 22.50 -27.32 14.15
C SER A 58 23.33 -27.15 15.43
N ASP A 59 24.27 -28.01 15.75
CA ASP A 59 25.14 -27.90 16.93
C ASP A 59 26.39 -27.03 16.70
N ALA A 60 26.73 -26.70 15.45
CA ALA A 60 27.89 -25.89 15.12
C ALA A 60 27.71 -24.40 15.49
N GLN A 61 28.84 -23.70 15.68
CA GLN A 61 28.89 -22.26 15.86
C GLN A 61 29.21 -21.51 14.56
N VAL A 62 29.80 -22.19 13.59
CA VAL A 62 30.21 -21.67 12.28
C VAL A 62 29.68 -22.59 11.17
N PHE A 63 29.47 -22.03 9.99
CA PHE A 63 29.09 -22.81 8.81
C PHE A 63 30.29 -23.52 8.19
N ASP A 64 30.04 -24.65 7.57
CA ASP A 64 30.98 -25.32 6.66
C ASP A 64 31.08 -24.53 5.33
N ALA A 65 31.69 -25.13 4.31
CA ALA A 65 31.78 -24.54 2.98
C ALA A 65 30.37 -24.30 2.38
N ALA A 66 30.16 -23.15 1.76
CA ALA A 66 28.89 -22.81 1.14
C ALA A 66 28.56 -23.72 -0.04
N GLY A 67 27.34 -24.23 -0.06
CA GLY A 67 26.79 -25.10 -1.11
C GLY A 67 25.35 -24.68 -1.48
N ALA A 68 24.46 -25.68 -1.56
CA ALA A 68 23.04 -25.42 -1.68
C ALA A 68 22.52 -24.66 -0.43
N PRO A 69 21.58 -23.69 -0.58
CA PRO A 69 21.16 -22.86 0.53
C PRO A 69 20.44 -23.66 1.62
N LEU A 70 20.77 -23.34 2.87
CA LEU A 70 20.13 -23.91 4.06
C LEU A 70 18.89 -23.11 4.47
N ALA A 71 18.83 -21.80 4.12
CA ALA A 71 17.68 -20.97 4.39
C ALA A 71 17.32 -20.07 3.20
N LEU A 72 16.01 -19.85 3.05
CA LEU A 72 15.44 -18.84 2.17
C LEU A 72 14.75 -17.76 3.01
N VAL A 73 15.00 -16.49 2.67
CA VAL A 73 14.26 -15.36 3.23
C VAL A 73 13.62 -14.60 2.08
N ILE A 74 12.29 -14.53 2.08
CA ILE A 74 11.52 -13.94 0.99
C ILE A 74 10.90 -12.64 1.49
N ALA A 75 11.11 -11.55 0.75
CA ALA A 75 10.61 -10.22 1.07
C ALA A 75 9.86 -9.61 -0.14
N PRO A 76 8.82 -8.77 0.09
CA PRO A 76 7.96 -8.24 -0.97
C PRO A 76 8.69 -7.32 -1.95
N THR A 77 9.69 -6.59 -1.47
CA THR A 77 10.38 -5.54 -2.24
C THR A 77 11.88 -5.74 -2.28
N ARG A 78 12.49 -5.16 -3.32
CA ARG A 78 13.94 -5.22 -3.54
C ARG A 78 14.72 -4.57 -2.39
N GLU A 79 14.22 -3.45 -1.94
CA GLU A 79 14.84 -2.64 -0.88
C GLU A 79 14.85 -3.40 0.43
N LEU A 80 13.71 -4.01 0.80
CA LEU A 80 13.61 -4.82 2.01
C LEU A 80 14.51 -6.06 1.90
N ALA A 81 14.51 -6.75 0.77
CA ALA A 81 15.40 -7.90 0.56
C ALA A 81 16.89 -7.53 0.72
N LEU A 82 17.31 -6.39 0.16
CA LEU A 82 18.67 -5.90 0.30
C LEU A 82 18.98 -5.42 1.72
N GLN A 83 18.00 -4.86 2.43
CA GLN A 83 18.12 -4.52 3.85
C GLN A 83 18.30 -5.78 4.69
N VAL A 84 17.42 -6.76 4.52
CA VAL A 84 17.50 -8.07 5.19
C VAL A 84 18.86 -8.72 4.94
N LYS A 85 19.35 -8.72 3.69
CA LYS A 85 20.70 -9.24 3.37
C LYS A 85 21.79 -8.54 4.17
N ARG A 86 21.75 -7.22 4.32
CA ARG A 86 22.74 -6.47 5.11
C ARG A 86 22.65 -6.80 6.59
N GLU A 87 21.44 -6.89 7.12
CA GLU A 87 21.20 -7.19 8.54
C GLU A 87 21.64 -8.62 8.89
N LEU A 88 21.25 -9.61 8.10
CA LEU A 88 21.75 -10.98 8.29
C LEU A 88 23.26 -11.08 8.03
N GLY A 89 23.80 -10.27 7.10
CA GLY A 89 25.22 -10.22 6.77
C GLY A 89 26.10 -9.91 7.98
N TRP A 90 25.76 -8.89 8.77
CA TRP A 90 26.52 -8.59 9.97
C TRP A 90 26.19 -9.55 11.12
N LEU A 91 24.93 -10.01 11.25
CA LEU A 91 24.50 -10.91 12.32
C LEU A 91 25.23 -12.26 12.24
N TYR A 92 25.38 -12.80 11.02
CA TYR A 92 26.01 -14.10 10.77
C TYR A 92 27.48 -14.01 10.33
N HIS A 93 28.10 -12.82 10.41
CA HIS A 93 29.46 -12.60 9.95
C HIS A 93 30.45 -13.56 10.63
N ASP A 94 30.40 -13.68 11.95
CA ASP A 94 31.31 -14.49 12.73
C ASP A 94 31.01 -16.00 12.63
N ALA A 95 29.78 -16.32 12.23
CA ALA A 95 29.43 -17.69 11.86
C ALA A 95 29.92 -18.06 10.45
N GLY A 96 30.56 -17.15 9.70
CA GLY A 96 31.08 -17.40 8.37
C GLY A 96 30.02 -17.59 7.29
N ALA A 97 28.84 -17.01 7.46
CA ALA A 97 27.75 -17.18 6.50
C ALA A 97 28.00 -16.49 5.16
N PHE A 98 27.78 -17.21 4.08
CA PHE A 98 27.70 -16.66 2.73
C PHE A 98 26.25 -16.38 2.36
N ILE A 99 25.88 -15.09 2.12
CA ILE A 99 24.51 -14.69 1.87
C ILE A 99 24.39 -14.16 0.43
N ALA A 100 23.64 -14.88 -0.41
CA ALA A 100 23.32 -14.46 -1.76
C ALA A 100 21.97 -13.72 -1.80
N SER A 101 21.75 -12.94 -2.87
CA SER A 101 20.46 -12.28 -3.11
C SER A 101 19.96 -12.57 -4.51
N CYS A 102 18.64 -12.81 -4.63
CA CYS A 102 17.91 -12.98 -5.88
C CYS A 102 16.79 -11.91 -5.94
N VAL A 103 17.12 -10.75 -6.52
CA VAL A 103 16.27 -9.55 -6.44
C VAL A 103 16.00 -9.00 -7.83
N GLY A 104 14.75 -8.83 -8.20
CA GLY A 104 14.37 -8.30 -9.51
C GLY A 104 15.05 -6.97 -9.82
N GLY A 105 15.44 -6.75 -11.09
CA GLY A 105 16.12 -5.52 -11.55
C GLY A 105 17.64 -5.49 -11.30
N MET A 106 18.20 -6.50 -10.63
CA MET A 106 19.64 -6.73 -10.57
C MET A 106 20.09 -7.60 -11.76
N ASP A 107 21.40 -7.63 -12.05
CA ASP A 107 21.92 -8.47 -13.13
C ASP A 107 21.76 -9.96 -12.78
N MET A 108 20.98 -10.67 -13.59
CA MET A 108 20.75 -12.11 -13.45
C MET A 108 22.05 -12.94 -13.54
N ARG A 109 23.04 -12.47 -14.29
CA ARG A 109 24.32 -13.17 -14.46
C ARG A 109 25.14 -13.15 -13.18
N ASP A 110 25.15 -12.01 -12.49
CA ASP A 110 25.88 -11.87 -11.22
C ASP A 110 25.20 -12.69 -10.11
N GLU A 111 23.86 -12.71 -10.09
CA GLU A 111 23.10 -13.57 -9.17
C GLU A 111 23.41 -15.06 -9.43
N ARG A 112 23.38 -15.50 -10.69
CA ARG A 112 23.74 -16.89 -11.05
C ARG A 112 25.17 -17.24 -10.66
N ARG A 113 26.14 -16.34 -10.85
CA ARG A 113 27.54 -16.56 -10.41
C ARG A 113 27.64 -16.68 -8.89
N ALA A 114 26.85 -15.85 -8.15
CA ALA A 114 26.82 -15.92 -6.70
C ALA A 114 26.22 -17.25 -6.22
N LEU A 115 25.11 -17.68 -6.79
CA LEU A 115 24.48 -18.96 -6.48
C LEU A 115 25.38 -20.16 -6.84
N ALA A 116 26.08 -20.12 -7.98
CA ALA A 116 27.00 -21.18 -8.40
C ALA A 116 28.23 -21.34 -7.47
N ARG A 117 28.63 -20.27 -6.74
CA ARG A 117 29.67 -20.34 -5.69
C ARG A 117 29.17 -20.95 -4.38
N GLY A 118 27.86 -21.17 -4.26
CA GLY A 118 27.19 -21.57 -3.05
C GLY A 118 26.77 -20.41 -2.15
N ALA A 119 25.76 -20.65 -1.34
CA ALA A 119 25.28 -19.72 -0.32
C ALA A 119 24.62 -20.49 0.84
N HIS A 120 24.80 -20.04 2.07
CA HIS A 120 24.10 -20.62 3.23
C HIS A 120 22.69 -20.05 3.35
N ILE A 121 22.52 -18.75 3.04
CA ILE A 121 21.24 -18.05 3.09
C ILE A 121 21.01 -17.32 1.76
N VAL A 122 19.83 -17.49 1.19
CA VAL A 122 19.39 -16.71 0.01
C VAL A 122 18.26 -15.78 0.40
N VAL A 123 18.46 -14.49 0.16
CA VAL A 123 17.43 -13.46 0.36
C VAL A 123 16.86 -13.06 -0.99
N ALA A 124 15.54 -13.11 -1.16
CA ALA A 124 14.94 -13.00 -2.48
C ALA A 124 13.62 -12.21 -2.50
N THR A 125 13.27 -11.72 -3.69
CA THR A 125 11.88 -11.32 -4.01
C THR A 125 11.17 -12.47 -4.73
N PRO A 126 9.84 -12.67 -4.54
CA PRO A 126 9.13 -13.85 -5.02
C PRO A 126 9.35 -14.15 -6.51
N GLY A 127 9.00 -13.21 -7.40
CA GLY A 127 9.10 -13.42 -8.85
C GLY A 127 10.54 -13.73 -9.34
N ARG A 128 11.58 -13.10 -8.74
CA ARG A 128 12.96 -13.36 -9.13
C ARG A 128 13.43 -14.74 -8.64
N LEU A 129 13.02 -15.15 -7.45
CA LEU A 129 13.35 -16.48 -6.95
C LEU A 129 12.69 -17.56 -7.82
N ARG A 130 11.42 -17.38 -8.18
CA ARG A 130 10.72 -18.25 -9.13
C ARG A 130 11.46 -18.35 -10.47
N ASP A 131 11.96 -17.25 -11.03
CA ASP A 131 12.77 -17.25 -12.26
C ASP A 131 14.03 -18.10 -12.11
N HIS A 132 14.73 -18.03 -10.98
CA HIS A 132 15.91 -18.84 -10.72
C HIS A 132 15.59 -20.33 -10.57
N ILE A 133 14.49 -20.68 -9.88
CA ILE A 133 14.00 -22.06 -9.73
C ILE A 133 13.64 -22.64 -11.09
N MET A 134 12.81 -21.93 -11.88
CA MET A 134 12.40 -22.38 -13.21
C MET A 134 13.57 -22.57 -14.19
N ARG A 135 14.66 -21.84 -14.00
CA ARG A 135 15.91 -21.97 -14.80
C ARG A 135 16.90 -23.01 -14.26
N GLY A 136 16.59 -23.66 -13.15
CA GLY A 136 17.52 -24.59 -12.50
C GLY A 136 18.80 -23.91 -12.02
N SER A 137 18.77 -22.61 -11.71
CA SER A 137 19.96 -21.85 -11.27
C SER A 137 20.17 -21.89 -9.76
N ILE A 138 19.27 -22.50 -9.01
CA ILE A 138 19.31 -22.68 -7.57
C ILE A 138 18.83 -24.08 -7.23
N ASP A 139 19.53 -24.75 -6.35
CA ASP A 139 19.13 -26.03 -5.77
C ASP A 139 18.53 -25.76 -4.38
N LEU A 140 17.30 -26.20 -4.15
CA LEU A 140 16.57 -26.00 -2.91
C LEU A 140 16.47 -27.24 -2.02
N THR A 141 17.12 -28.34 -2.42
CA THR A 141 17.01 -29.63 -1.72
C THR A 141 17.58 -29.63 -0.30
N ALA A 142 18.52 -28.72 -0.02
CA ALA A 142 19.15 -28.58 1.30
C ALA A 142 18.46 -27.54 2.21
N VAL A 143 17.36 -26.91 1.77
CA VAL A 143 16.66 -25.88 2.54
C VAL A 143 16.03 -26.46 3.79
N ARG A 144 16.46 -25.96 4.95
CA ARG A 144 15.96 -26.34 6.29
C ARG A 144 15.03 -25.28 6.88
N ALA A 145 15.15 -24.02 6.45
CA ALA A 145 14.32 -22.93 6.95
C ALA A 145 13.83 -22.01 5.83
N VAL A 146 12.57 -21.60 5.89
CA VAL A 146 11.98 -20.58 5.01
C VAL A 146 11.36 -19.48 5.87
N VAL A 147 11.68 -18.24 5.56
CA VAL A 147 11.11 -17.04 6.20
C VAL A 147 10.37 -16.22 5.16
N LEU A 148 9.12 -15.90 5.43
CA LEU A 148 8.33 -14.92 4.68
C LEU A 148 8.23 -13.64 5.52
N ASP A 149 8.93 -12.58 5.12
CA ASP A 149 8.86 -11.26 5.80
C ASP A 149 7.87 -10.35 5.08
N GLU A 150 7.04 -9.63 5.85
CA GLU A 150 5.91 -8.83 5.35
C GLU A 150 4.99 -9.66 4.43
N ALA A 151 4.55 -10.83 4.92
CA ALA A 151 3.76 -11.78 4.12
C ALA A 151 2.43 -11.19 3.63
N ASP A 152 1.76 -10.34 4.43
CA ASP A 152 0.56 -9.59 4.03
C ASP A 152 0.82 -8.69 2.83
N GLU A 153 1.94 -7.97 2.81
CA GLU A 153 2.35 -7.14 1.69
C GLU A 153 2.61 -7.95 0.41
N MET A 154 3.19 -9.15 0.53
CA MET A 154 3.40 -10.02 -0.63
C MET A 154 2.08 -10.46 -1.26
N LEU A 155 1.08 -10.79 -0.46
CA LEU A 155 -0.26 -11.15 -0.96
C LEU A 155 -0.98 -9.95 -1.59
N ASP A 156 -0.87 -8.76 -0.98
CA ASP A 156 -1.43 -7.52 -1.52
C ASP A 156 -0.81 -7.13 -2.87
N LEU A 157 0.47 -7.43 -3.08
CA LEU A 157 1.17 -7.23 -4.35
C LEU A 157 0.87 -8.30 -5.41
N GLY A 158 0.09 -9.33 -5.06
CA GLY A 158 -0.32 -10.38 -5.97
C GLY A 158 0.69 -11.53 -6.14
N PHE A 159 1.67 -11.66 -5.24
CA PHE A 159 2.70 -12.71 -5.31
C PHE A 159 2.24 -14.07 -4.75
N ARG A 160 0.93 -14.28 -4.58
CA ARG A 160 0.42 -15.54 -4.01
C ARG A 160 0.90 -16.76 -4.78
N GLU A 161 0.74 -16.77 -6.10
CA GLU A 161 1.12 -17.89 -6.95
C GLU A 161 2.64 -18.14 -6.94
N ASP A 162 3.44 -17.08 -6.92
CA ASP A 162 4.90 -17.19 -6.81
C ASP A 162 5.33 -17.79 -5.47
N LEU A 163 4.69 -17.39 -4.37
CA LEU A 163 4.96 -17.92 -3.03
C LEU A 163 4.56 -19.41 -2.92
N GLU A 164 3.36 -19.76 -3.36
CA GLU A 164 2.88 -21.13 -3.36
C GLU A 164 3.82 -22.02 -4.19
N PHE A 165 4.21 -21.59 -5.38
CA PHE A 165 5.18 -22.29 -6.21
C PHE A 165 6.53 -22.50 -5.51
N ILE A 166 7.10 -21.45 -4.89
CA ILE A 166 8.40 -21.54 -4.19
C ILE A 166 8.31 -22.50 -3.01
N LEU A 167 7.26 -22.40 -2.21
CA LEU A 167 7.06 -23.27 -1.04
C LEU A 167 6.89 -24.74 -1.42
N GLU A 168 6.29 -25.03 -2.58
CA GLU A 168 6.14 -26.39 -3.12
C GLU A 168 7.45 -26.99 -3.64
N GLN A 169 8.44 -26.14 -4.00
CA GLN A 169 9.78 -26.60 -4.44
C GLN A 169 10.78 -26.79 -3.31
N THR A 170 10.42 -26.48 -2.07
CA THR A 170 11.31 -26.68 -0.90
C THR A 170 10.90 -27.91 -0.10
N PRO A 171 11.82 -28.58 0.64
CA PRO A 171 11.52 -29.75 1.45
C PRO A 171 10.34 -29.55 2.40
N THR A 172 9.55 -30.58 2.63
CA THR A 172 8.34 -30.49 3.47
C THR A 172 8.63 -30.46 4.97
N ASP A 173 9.78 -30.96 5.38
CA ASP A 173 10.23 -31.04 6.78
C ASP A 173 10.95 -29.78 7.27
N ARG A 174 11.05 -28.74 6.41
CA ARG A 174 11.64 -27.44 6.76
C ARG A 174 10.88 -26.73 7.88
N GLN A 175 11.58 -25.86 8.58
CA GLN A 175 10.98 -24.84 9.46
C GLN A 175 10.44 -23.69 8.61
N THR A 176 9.20 -23.26 8.85
CA THR A 176 8.57 -22.15 8.10
C THR A 176 8.13 -21.03 9.05
N LEU A 177 8.69 -19.84 8.88
CA LEU A 177 8.39 -18.65 9.68
C LEU A 177 7.63 -17.63 8.82
N LEU A 178 6.43 -17.23 9.23
CA LEU A 178 5.65 -16.15 8.62
C LEU A 178 5.67 -14.92 9.53
N PHE A 179 6.24 -13.83 9.04
CA PHE A 179 6.21 -12.53 9.70
C PHE A 179 5.28 -11.59 8.94
N SER A 180 4.33 -10.98 9.66
CA SER A 180 3.33 -10.09 9.08
C SER A 180 2.94 -8.99 10.07
N ALA A 181 2.61 -7.81 9.58
CA ALA A 181 2.05 -6.75 10.42
C ALA A 181 0.59 -7.05 10.77
N THR A 182 -0.13 -7.66 9.84
CA THR A 182 -1.53 -8.05 9.96
C THR A 182 -1.72 -9.53 9.65
N VAL A 183 -2.75 -10.18 10.22
CA VAL A 183 -3.05 -11.61 9.98
C VAL A 183 -4.48 -11.73 9.42
N PRO A 184 -4.73 -11.27 8.18
CA PRO A 184 -6.00 -11.45 7.52
C PRO A 184 -6.20 -12.91 7.08
N ARG A 185 -7.43 -13.24 6.67
CA ARG A 185 -7.79 -14.61 6.22
C ARG A 185 -6.84 -15.23 5.19
N PRO A 186 -6.34 -14.48 4.17
CA PRO A 186 -5.38 -15.04 3.21
C PRO A 186 -4.07 -15.50 3.85
N ILE A 187 -3.56 -14.78 4.86
CA ILE A 187 -2.35 -15.17 5.61
C ILE A 187 -2.61 -16.43 6.44
N THR A 188 -3.75 -16.48 7.13
CA THR A 188 -4.13 -17.67 7.89
C THR A 188 -4.27 -18.90 7.00
N ALA A 189 -4.82 -18.75 5.78
CA ALA A 189 -4.92 -19.82 4.80
C ALA A 189 -3.55 -20.29 4.29
N LEU A 190 -2.61 -19.36 4.04
CA LEU A 190 -1.24 -19.67 3.64
C LEU A 190 -0.50 -20.43 4.77
N ALA A 191 -0.64 -19.95 6.01
CA ALA A 191 -0.08 -20.60 7.19
C ALA A 191 -0.62 -22.02 7.34
N ALA A 192 -1.94 -22.22 7.28
CA ALA A 192 -2.57 -23.53 7.40
C ALA A 192 -2.12 -24.54 6.33
N ARG A 193 -1.74 -24.07 5.13
CA ARG A 193 -1.31 -24.93 4.03
C ARG A 193 0.18 -25.30 4.09
N TYR A 194 1.04 -24.38 4.54
CA TYR A 194 2.49 -24.53 4.41
C TYR A 194 3.27 -24.53 5.73
N GLN A 195 2.58 -24.38 6.86
CA GLN A 195 3.18 -24.53 8.20
C GLN A 195 2.64 -25.77 8.91
N ARG A 196 3.45 -26.33 9.81
CA ARG A 196 3.11 -27.51 10.64
C ARG A 196 3.00 -27.06 12.09
N ASP A 197 1.83 -27.23 12.69
CA ASP A 197 1.54 -26.87 14.10
C ASP A 197 2.18 -25.55 14.53
N ALA A 198 1.98 -24.53 13.70
CA ALA A 198 2.63 -23.24 13.86
C ALA A 198 2.20 -22.55 15.16
N GLU A 199 3.18 -22.16 15.96
CA GLU A 199 2.94 -21.33 17.15
C GLU A 199 2.67 -19.88 16.74
N ARG A 200 1.58 -19.32 17.31
CA ARG A 200 1.23 -17.92 17.05
C ARG A 200 1.88 -17.00 18.07
N VAL A 201 2.85 -16.21 17.62
CA VAL A 201 3.53 -15.20 18.42
C VAL A 201 2.94 -13.83 18.08
N SER A 202 2.39 -13.11 19.07
CA SER A 202 1.87 -11.76 18.90
C SER A 202 2.55 -10.84 19.90
N THR A 203 3.34 -9.91 19.40
CA THR A 203 3.98 -8.86 20.20
C THR A 203 3.32 -7.50 20.00
N VAL A 204 2.22 -7.47 19.23
CA VAL A 204 1.44 -6.25 19.01
C VAL A 204 0.47 -6.09 20.18
N SER A 205 0.75 -5.18 21.11
CA SER A 205 -0.26 -4.70 22.03
C SER A 205 -1.18 -3.73 21.27
N GLU A 206 -2.48 -4.00 21.25
CA GLU A 206 -3.47 -3.14 20.56
C GLU A 206 -3.44 -1.67 21.06
N ARG A 207 -2.93 -1.42 22.27
CA ARG A 207 -2.91 -0.11 22.91
C ARG A 207 -1.66 0.73 22.60
N THR A 208 -0.57 0.13 22.14
CA THR A 208 0.71 0.82 21.88
C THR A 208 1.01 1.00 20.40
N GLN A 209 0.11 0.55 19.53
CA GLN A 209 0.30 0.70 18.10
C GLN A 209 0.30 2.20 17.74
N HIS A 210 1.42 2.69 17.20
CA HIS A 210 1.60 4.09 16.78
C HIS A 210 1.51 5.13 17.92
N ALA A 211 1.85 4.76 19.16
CA ALA A 211 1.89 5.69 20.30
C ALA A 211 2.83 6.88 20.06
N ASP A 212 3.88 6.67 19.27
CA ASP A 212 4.86 7.70 18.92
C ASP A 212 4.46 8.53 17.67
N ILE A 213 3.26 8.32 17.12
CA ILE A 213 2.80 9.04 15.93
C ILE A 213 1.61 9.92 16.27
N GLU A 214 1.78 11.22 16.07
CA GLU A 214 0.72 12.21 16.16
C GLU A 214 -0.07 12.24 14.83
N TYR A 215 -1.37 11.98 14.89
CA TYR A 215 -2.23 12.02 13.72
C TYR A 215 -2.96 13.36 13.64
N ARG A 216 -2.78 14.05 12.51
CA ARG A 216 -3.48 15.31 12.21
C ARG A 216 -4.33 15.16 10.96
N ALA A 217 -5.63 15.45 11.07
CA ALA A 217 -6.56 15.47 9.95
C ALA A 217 -6.86 16.92 9.58
N MET A 218 -6.28 17.38 8.49
CA MET A 218 -6.30 18.78 8.08
C MET A 218 -7.40 19.00 7.04
N ASN A 219 -8.45 19.71 7.41
CA ASN A 219 -9.49 20.12 6.49
C ASN A 219 -8.94 21.18 5.53
N VAL A 220 -9.17 21.00 4.22
CA VAL A 220 -8.70 21.92 3.17
C VAL A 220 -9.81 22.18 2.16
N ALA A 221 -9.84 23.37 1.57
CA ALA A 221 -10.75 23.66 0.47
C ALA A 221 -10.42 22.77 -0.74
N PRO A 222 -11.40 22.42 -1.62
CA PRO A 222 -11.20 21.42 -2.68
C PRO A 222 -10.04 21.72 -3.65
N ARG A 223 -9.68 22.99 -3.81
CA ARG A 223 -8.62 23.44 -4.72
C ARG A 223 -7.26 23.62 -4.05
N ASP A 224 -7.21 23.62 -2.71
CA ASP A 224 -6.02 23.98 -1.94
C ASP A 224 -5.23 22.79 -1.41
N GLY A 225 -5.57 21.57 -1.82
CA GLY A 225 -4.87 20.37 -1.34
C GLY A 225 -3.36 20.41 -1.54
N GLU A 226 -2.89 20.88 -2.70
CA GLU A 226 -1.46 20.98 -2.99
C GLU A 226 -0.81 22.17 -2.25
N ASN A 227 -1.51 23.29 -2.10
CA ASN A 227 -1.07 24.45 -1.32
C ASN A 227 -0.91 24.07 0.17
N ALA A 228 -1.89 23.34 0.70
CA ALA A 228 -1.84 22.86 2.06
C ALA A 228 -0.63 21.94 2.32
N ILE A 229 -0.24 21.10 1.35
CA ILE A 229 0.96 20.24 1.46
C ILE A 229 2.21 21.12 1.56
N ILE A 230 2.32 22.17 0.74
CA ILE A 230 3.44 23.12 0.80
C ILE A 230 3.48 23.77 2.19
N ASN A 231 2.35 24.23 2.69
CA ASN A 231 2.26 24.86 4.00
C ASN A 231 2.62 23.90 5.14
N VAL A 232 2.17 22.64 5.09
CA VAL A 232 2.54 21.61 6.07
C VAL A 232 4.04 21.35 6.06
N LEU A 233 4.66 21.22 4.88
CA LEU A 233 6.11 21.04 4.76
C LEU A 233 6.88 22.24 5.33
N ARG A 234 6.39 23.45 5.12
CA ARG A 234 6.97 24.70 5.66
C ARG A 234 6.79 24.79 7.18
N TYR A 235 5.59 24.48 7.66
CA TYR A 235 5.25 24.56 9.09
C TYR A 235 6.09 23.60 9.95
N TYR A 236 6.22 22.34 9.53
CA TYR A 236 6.99 21.36 10.28
C TYR A 236 8.51 21.45 10.05
N GLU A 237 8.91 21.86 8.85
CA GLU A 237 10.30 21.94 8.41
C GLU A 237 11.15 20.69 8.77
N ALA A 238 10.49 19.53 8.72
CA ALA A 238 11.08 18.25 9.05
C ALA A 238 12.36 17.97 8.24
N PRO A 239 13.41 17.41 8.85
CA PRO A 239 14.63 17.00 8.13
C PRO A 239 14.34 16.07 6.98
N ASN A 240 13.44 15.12 7.17
CA ASN A 240 12.94 14.21 6.15
C ASN A 240 11.43 14.10 6.22
N ALA A 241 10.77 14.25 5.06
CA ALA A 241 9.34 14.09 4.90
C ALA A 241 9.00 13.16 3.73
N ILE A 242 7.90 12.42 3.83
CA ILE A 242 7.33 11.65 2.72
C ILE A 242 5.92 12.10 2.41
N VAL A 243 5.61 12.31 1.13
CA VAL A 243 4.29 12.69 0.62
C VAL A 243 3.71 11.55 -0.19
N PHE A 244 2.66 10.92 0.30
CA PHE A 244 2.00 9.80 -0.35
C PHE A 244 0.94 10.24 -1.33
N CYS A 245 1.05 9.76 -2.57
CA CYS A 245 0.09 9.94 -3.65
C CYS A 245 -0.42 8.57 -4.14
N ASN A 246 -1.69 8.50 -4.58
CA ASN A 246 -2.29 7.25 -5.04
C ASN A 246 -1.87 6.89 -6.49
N THR A 247 -1.44 7.87 -7.29
CA THR A 247 -1.12 7.68 -8.71
C THR A 247 0.25 8.23 -9.09
N ARG A 248 0.87 7.63 -10.11
CA ARG A 248 2.16 8.10 -10.67
C ARG A 248 2.05 9.53 -11.23
N ALA A 249 0.93 9.84 -11.88
CA ALA A 249 0.68 11.18 -12.42
C ALA A 249 0.68 12.24 -11.31
N MET A 250 0.08 11.92 -10.14
CA MET A 250 0.09 12.82 -8.99
C MET A 250 1.48 12.94 -8.36
N VAL A 251 2.27 11.86 -8.32
CA VAL A 251 3.67 11.91 -7.89
C VAL A 251 4.47 12.88 -8.78
N SER A 252 4.40 12.72 -10.10
CA SER A 252 5.12 13.60 -11.05
C SER A 252 4.69 15.06 -10.91
N ARG A 253 3.37 15.31 -10.80
CA ARG A 253 2.82 16.66 -10.63
C ARG A 253 3.27 17.30 -9.32
N MET A 254 3.17 16.57 -8.20
CA MET A 254 3.56 17.08 -6.89
C MET A 254 5.07 17.33 -6.81
N THR A 255 5.88 16.41 -7.35
CA THR A 255 7.33 16.57 -7.42
C THR A 255 7.72 17.84 -8.19
N ALA A 256 7.13 18.06 -9.38
CA ALA A 256 7.39 19.26 -10.16
C ALA A 256 6.97 20.53 -9.40
N ARG A 257 5.80 20.51 -8.75
CA ARG A 257 5.31 21.65 -7.98
C ARG A 257 6.20 21.98 -6.79
N LEU A 258 6.61 20.99 -6.01
CA LEU A 258 7.51 21.19 -4.87
C LEU A 258 8.90 21.64 -5.30
N SER A 259 9.45 21.08 -6.40
CA SER A 259 10.70 21.52 -6.99
C SER A 259 10.65 22.98 -7.44
N ASN A 260 9.56 23.41 -8.09
CA ASN A 260 9.36 24.80 -8.51
C ASN A 260 9.24 25.77 -7.32
N ARG A 261 8.89 25.26 -6.14
CA ARG A 261 8.84 26.02 -4.88
C ARG A 261 10.15 25.97 -4.09
N GLY A 262 11.22 25.44 -4.67
CA GLY A 262 12.55 25.40 -4.06
C GLY A 262 12.77 24.28 -3.04
N PHE A 263 11.85 23.31 -2.92
CA PHE A 263 12.10 22.14 -2.08
C PHE A 263 13.10 21.20 -2.75
N SER A 264 14.04 20.66 -1.99
CA SER A 264 14.89 19.55 -2.41
C SER A 264 14.06 18.26 -2.38
N VAL A 265 13.52 17.86 -3.54
CA VAL A 265 12.53 16.78 -3.65
C VAL A 265 13.03 15.65 -4.54
N VAL A 266 12.70 14.41 -4.17
CA VAL A 266 12.86 13.22 -5.00
C VAL A 266 11.51 12.53 -5.20
N ALA A 267 11.36 11.88 -6.35
CA ALA A 267 10.17 11.07 -6.65
C ALA A 267 10.49 9.59 -6.49
N LEU A 268 9.53 8.81 -5.98
CA LEU A 268 9.57 7.35 -6.00
C LEU A 268 8.29 6.81 -6.61
N SER A 269 8.40 6.28 -7.83
CA SER A 269 7.30 5.64 -8.54
C SER A 269 7.77 4.36 -9.22
N GLY A 270 6.83 3.53 -9.67
CA GLY A 270 7.15 2.27 -10.34
C GLY A 270 7.77 2.41 -11.74
N GLU A 271 7.97 3.63 -12.25
CA GLU A 271 8.60 3.89 -13.54
C GLU A 271 10.12 4.05 -13.44
N LEU A 272 10.63 4.32 -12.23
CA LEU A 272 12.06 4.49 -12.00
C LEU A 272 12.80 3.17 -12.22
N SER A 273 13.95 3.26 -12.87
CA SER A 273 14.93 2.20 -12.86
C SER A 273 15.46 1.95 -11.44
N GLN A 274 16.03 0.79 -11.20
CA GLN A 274 16.59 0.48 -9.87
C GLN A 274 17.72 1.44 -9.48
N THR A 275 18.49 1.89 -10.44
CA THR A 275 19.58 2.88 -10.21
C THR A 275 19.02 4.23 -9.79
N GLU A 276 18.02 4.75 -10.51
CA GLU A 276 17.36 6.02 -10.15
C GLU A 276 16.72 5.95 -8.78
N ARG A 277 16.07 4.83 -8.47
CA ARG A 277 15.47 4.59 -7.15
C ARG A 277 16.51 4.57 -6.04
N SER A 278 17.64 3.87 -6.26
CA SER A 278 18.73 3.81 -5.28
C SER A 278 19.35 5.20 -5.06
N ASN A 279 19.52 5.97 -6.12
CA ASN A 279 20.04 7.34 -6.07
C ASN A 279 19.09 8.29 -5.31
N ALA A 280 17.77 8.17 -5.53
CA ALA A 280 16.77 8.96 -4.82
C ALA A 280 16.79 8.65 -3.31
N LEU A 281 16.83 7.37 -2.92
CA LEU A 281 16.94 6.97 -1.53
C LEU A 281 18.26 7.41 -0.88
N GLN A 282 19.36 7.35 -1.62
CA GLN A 282 20.64 7.82 -1.14
C GLN A 282 20.65 9.36 -0.96
N ALA A 283 20.00 10.10 -1.86
CA ALA A 283 19.86 11.54 -1.72
C ALA A 283 19.10 11.95 -0.45
N MET A 284 18.07 11.17 -0.06
CA MET A 284 17.35 11.38 1.20
C MET A 284 18.24 11.07 2.42
N ARG A 285 19.02 9.98 2.38
CA ARG A 285 19.92 9.59 3.48
C ARG A 285 21.06 10.60 3.70
N ASP A 286 21.57 11.16 2.61
CA ASP A 286 22.64 12.14 2.63
C ASP A 286 22.14 13.57 2.97
N GLY A 287 20.82 13.77 3.12
CA GLY A 287 20.23 15.10 3.32
C GLY A 287 20.23 16.00 2.09
N ARG A 288 20.63 15.50 0.90
CA ARG A 288 20.57 16.23 -0.37
C ARG A 288 19.13 16.45 -0.85
N ALA A 289 18.22 15.59 -0.45
CA ALA A 289 16.78 15.76 -0.60
C ALA A 289 16.10 15.62 0.76
N ARG A 290 15.13 16.50 1.04
CA ARG A 290 14.35 16.53 2.27
C ARG A 290 12.94 15.95 2.11
N VAL A 291 12.42 15.97 0.90
CA VAL A 291 11.05 15.53 0.60
C VAL A 291 11.07 14.40 -0.42
N CYS A 292 10.41 13.29 -0.08
CA CYS A 292 10.17 12.18 -0.98
C CYS A 292 8.68 12.15 -1.36
N VAL A 293 8.36 12.25 -2.64
CA VAL A 293 6.98 12.07 -3.13
C VAL A 293 6.85 10.66 -3.70
N ALA A 294 5.95 9.85 -3.17
CA ALA A 294 5.90 8.43 -3.49
C ALA A 294 4.49 7.86 -3.66
N THR A 295 4.38 6.79 -4.46
CA THR A 295 3.21 5.89 -4.41
C THR A 295 3.41 4.82 -3.33
N ASP A 296 2.30 4.20 -2.86
CA ASP A 296 2.36 3.12 -1.88
C ASP A 296 3.33 2.01 -2.28
N VAL A 297 3.18 1.49 -3.50
CA VAL A 297 4.02 0.40 -4.03
C VAL A 297 5.50 0.79 -4.06
N ALA A 298 5.80 2.04 -4.41
CA ALA A 298 7.18 2.51 -4.48
C ALA A 298 7.78 2.83 -3.10
N ALA A 299 6.97 3.15 -2.10
CA ALA A 299 7.41 3.45 -0.74
C ALA A 299 7.47 2.22 0.18
N ARG A 300 7.01 1.06 -0.28
CA ARG A 300 7.09 -0.20 0.47
C ARG A 300 8.55 -0.64 0.65
N GLY A 301 8.86 -1.17 1.82
CA GLY A 301 10.20 -1.67 2.15
C GLY A 301 11.30 -0.60 2.22
N ILE A 302 10.94 0.70 2.15
CA ILE A 302 11.90 1.79 2.29
C ILE A 302 12.18 2.01 3.77
N ASP A 303 13.47 2.04 4.09
CA ASP A 303 13.96 2.53 5.36
C ASP A 303 14.67 3.86 5.14
N LEU A 304 14.00 4.94 5.55
CA LEU A 304 14.55 6.28 5.57
C LEU A 304 14.80 6.66 7.03
N PRO A 305 16.05 6.90 7.42
CA PRO A 305 16.37 7.37 8.76
C PRO A 305 15.76 8.78 8.96
N ASN A 306 15.40 9.09 10.21
CA ASN A 306 14.93 10.40 10.61
C ASN A 306 13.72 10.92 9.82
N LEU A 307 12.77 10.02 9.49
CA LEU A 307 11.52 10.42 8.84
C LEU A 307 10.56 10.91 9.93
N ASP A 308 10.41 12.23 10.05
CA ASP A 308 9.61 12.85 11.11
C ASP A 308 8.19 13.21 10.64
N LEU A 309 8.00 13.35 9.32
CA LEU A 309 6.72 13.78 8.74
C LEU A 309 6.25 12.87 7.61
N VAL A 310 5.02 12.38 7.74
CA VAL A 310 4.28 11.67 6.70
C VAL A 310 3.07 12.49 6.29
N ILE A 311 2.94 12.81 5.00
CA ILE A 311 1.78 13.53 4.46
C ILE A 311 1.00 12.61 3.53
N HIS A 312 -0.29 12.45 3.79
CA HIS A 312 -1.21 11.79 2.88
C HIS A 312 -1.83 12.84 1.96
N ALA A 313 -1.18 13.12 0.81
CA ALA A 313 -1.71 14.04 -0.21
C ALA A 313 -3.08 13.57 -0.71
N GLU A 314 -3.25 12.27 -0.80
CA GLU A 314 -4.49 11.59 -1.09
C GLU A 314 -4.74 10.50 -0.06
N LEU A 315 -5.99 10.40 0.43
CA LEU A 315 -6.35 9.39 1.42
C LEU A 315 -6.17 7.98 0.86
N PRO A 316 -5.59 7.06 1.63
CA PRO A 316 -5.43 5.67 1.22
C PRO A 316 -6.80 4.98 1.04
N ASN A 317 -6.79 3.80 0.42
CA ASN A 317 -8.02 3.06 0.16
C ASN A 317 -8.45 2.20 1.34
N SER A 318 -7.52 1.76 2.17
CA SER A 318 -7.76 0.91 3.34
C SER A 318 -7.11 1.47 4.60
N HIS A 319 -7.54 1.00 5.76
CA HIS A 319 -6.96 1.40 7.04
C HIS A 319 -5.59 0.75 7.27
N GLU A 320 -5.35 -0.43 6.72
CA GLU A 320 -4.05 -1.08 6.73
C GLU A 320 -3.02 -0.22 5.97
N THR A 321 -3.37 0.28 4.79
CA THR A 321 -2.51 1.19 4.02
C THR A 321 -2.25 2.49 4.79
N LEU A 322 -3.24 3.01 5.54
CA LEU A 322 -3.03 4.17 6.41
C LEU A 322 -1.97 3.89 7.47
N LEU A 323 -2.06 2.74 8.14
CA LEU A 323 -1.09 2.32 9.16
C LEU A 323 0.30 2.10 8.56
N HIS A 324 0.41 1.43 7.41
CA HIS A 324 1.69 1.19 6.72
C HIS A 324 2.37 2.48 6.25
N ARG A 325 1.61 3.47 5.74
CA ARG A 325 2.14 4.79 5.38
C ARG A 325 2.64 5.52 6.63
N SER A 326 1.79 5.61 7.64
CA SER A 326 2.09 6.33 8.88
C SER A 326 3.25 5.70 9.64
N GLY A 327 3.36 4.37 9.66
CA GLY A 327 4.46 3.63 10.28
C GLY A 327 5.83 3.81 9.59
N ARG A 328 5.94 4.70 8.59
CA ARG A 328 7.25 5.17 8.09
C ARG A 328 7.90 6.16 9.04
N THR A 329 7.12 6.87 9.87
CA THR A 329 7.59 7.72 10.97
C THR A 329 7.34 7.07 12.33
N GLY A 330 7.72 7.71 13.42
CA GLY A 330 7.51 7.20 14.79
C GLY A 330 8.30 5.93 15.09
N ARG A 331 9.54 5.81 14.60
CA ARG A 331 10.39 4.64 14.78
C ARG A 331 11.47 4.86 15.83
N ALA A 332 11.85 3.78 16.52
CA ALA A 332 12.92 3.76 17.51
C ALA A 332 12.74 4.80 18.65
N GLY A 333 11.49 4.98 19.13
CA GLY A 333 11.18 5.89 20.24
C GLY A 333 11.17 7.37 19.86
N ARG A 334 11.25 7.71 18.56
CA ARG A 334 11.11 9.09 18.06
C ARG A 334 9.66 9.42 17.79
N LYS A 335 9.24 10.61 18.15
CA LYS A 335 7.93 11.12 17.79
C LYS A 335 7.88 11.48 16.31
N GLY A 336 6.75 11.20 15.66
CA GLY A 336 6.51 11.54 14.27
C GLY A 336 5.12 12.11 14.05
N VAL A 337 4.92 12.80 12.93
CA VAL A 337 3.63 13.37 12.55
C VAL A 337 3.11 12.71 11.29
N SER A 338 1.83 12.32 11.31
CA SER A 338 1.09 11.80 10.15
C SER A 338 -0.07 12.73 9.82
N ALA A 339 0.09 13.54 8.77
CA ALA A 339 -0.86 14.57 8.34
C ALA A 339 -1.73 14.07 7.17
N LEU A 340 -3.04 14.05 7.37
CA LEU A 340 -4.03 13.70 6.34
C LEU A 340 -4.60 14.97 5.73
N ILE A 341 -4.47 15.15 4.42
CA ILE A 341 -5.10 16.25 3.68
C ILE A 341 -6.52 15.84 3.31
N VAL A 342 -7.52 16.50 3.89
CA VAL A 342 -8.91 16.09 3.83
C VAL A 342 -9.76 17.16 3.17
N ALA A 343 -10.12 16.95 1.91
CA ALA A 343 -11.14 17.77 1.24
C ALA A 343 -12.56 17.41 1.77
N PRO A 344 -13.55 18.33 1.73
CA PRO A 344 -14.90 18.10 2.25
C PRO A 344 -15.56 16.84 1.68
N ALA A 345 -15.37 16.54 0.41
CA ALA A 345 -15.88 15.32 -0.22
C ALA A 345 -15.31 14.02 0.38
N SER A 346 -14.09 14.08 0.94
CA SER A 346 -13.36 12.95 1.51
C SER A 346 -13.51 12.82 3.04
N PHE A 347 -14.20 13.73 3.70
CA PHE A 347 -14.34 13.79 5.16
C PHE A 347 -14.86 12.47 5.76
N LYS A 348 -15.95 11.91 5.20
CA LYS A 348 -16.53 10.64 5.64
C LYS A 348 -15.56 9.46 5.43
N LYS A 349 -14.74 9.50 4.36
CA LYS A 349 -13.71 8.49 4.11
C LYS A 349 -12.63 8.56 5.18
N ALA A 350 -12.12 9.75 5.50
CA ALA A 350 -11.12 9.97 6.53
C ALA A 350 -11.60 9.48 7.90
N GLN A 351 -12.79 9.88 8.34
CA GLN A 351 -13.38 9.41 9.60
C GLN A 351 -13.49 7.88 9.66
N ARG A 352 -13.93 7.26 8.57
CA ARG A 352 -14.03 5.80 8.50
C ARG A 352 -12.67 5.11 8.59
N LEU A 353 -11.65 5.61 7.88
CA LEU A 353 -10.28 5.08 7.92
C LEU A 353 -9.71 5.16 9.34
N LEU A 354 -9.78 6.32 9.99
CA LEU A 354 -9.30 6.51 11.36
C LEU A 354 -10.03 5.61 12.36
N LYS A 355 -11.35 5.48 12.22
CA LYS A 355 -12.16 4.61 13.09
C LYS A 355 -11.77 3.13 12.95
N PHE A 356 -11.60 2.64 11.72
CA PHE A 356 -11.21 1.23 11.50
C PHE A 356 -9.77 0.97 11.91
N ALA A 357 -8.88 1.95 11.76
CA ALA A 357 -7.52 1.89 12.26
C ALA A 357 -7.42 2.03 13.80
N LYS A 358 -8.54 2.31 14.49
CA LYS A 358 -8.59 2.61 15.94
C LYS A 358 -7.69 3.80 16.34
N LEU A 359 -7.53 4.78 15.45
CA LEU A 359 -6.69 5.95 15.63
C LEU A 359 -7.51 7.17 16.03
N THR A 360 -6.95 8.00 16.90
CA THR A 360 -7.45 9.33 17.22
C THR A 360 -6.60 10.35 16.49
N ALA A 361 -7.20 11.20 15.69
CA ALA A 361 -6.52 12.30 15.01
C ALA A 361 -7.03 13.63 15.54
N GLU A 362 -6.13 14.59 15.65
CA GLU A 362 -6.47 15.99 15.88
C GLU A 362 -7.02 16.58 14.57
N TRP A 363 -8.26 17.07 14.62
CA TRP A 363 -8.93 17.70 13.48
C TRP A 363 -8.75 19.22 13.52
N GLY A 364 -8.24 19.77 12.43
CA GLY A 364 -7.99 21.21 12.32
C GLY A 364 -7.95 21.69 10.88
N ARG A 365 -7.44 22.89 10.68
CA ARG A 365 -7.12 23.46 9.36
C ARG A 365 -5.64 23.16 9.06
N ALA A 366 -5.27 23.20 7.78
CA ALA A 366 -3.88 23.25 7.41
C ALA A 366 -3.27 24.59 7.86
N PRO A 367 -1.96 24.62 8.17
CA PRO A 367 -1.30 25.84 8.63
C PRO A 367 -1.49 27.02 7.67
N SER A 368 -1.85 28.17 8.20
CA SER A 368 -1.99 29.41 7.42
C SER A 368 -0.61 30.05 7.13
N ALA A 369 -0.56 30.99 6.19
CA ALA A 369 0.64 31.76 5.91
C ALA A 369 1.14 32.54 7.14
N GLU A 370 0.22 33.07 7.95
CA GLU A 370 0.53 33.78 9.18
C GLU A 370 1.17 32.88 10.23
N GLU A 371 0.60 31.67 10.45
CA GLU A 371 1.14 30.69 11.39
C GLU A 371 2.54 30.22 10.98
N ILE A 372 2.78 30.03 9.68
CA ILE A 372 4.11 29.66 9.16
C ILE A 372 5.12 30.78 9.38
N ASN A 373 4.75 32.04 9.07
CA ASN A 373 5.64 33.18 9.28
C ASN A 373 5.96 33.39 10.76
N ALA A 374 5.00 33.19 11.66
CA ALA A 374 5.23 33.25 13.09
C ALA A 374 6.19 32.14 13.55
N GLN A 375 6.01 30.92 13.03
CA GLN A 375 6.90 29.79 13.34
C GLN A 375 8.32 30.00 12.81
N ASP A 376 8.47 30.60 11.63
CA ASP A 376 9.77 30.93 11.03
C ASP A 376 10.52 31.99 11.88
N LEU A 377 9.81 33.00 12.40
CA LEU A 377 10.40 33.98 13.33
C LEU A 377 10.87 33.32 14.63
N GLN A 378 10.08 32.40 15.19
CA GLN A 378 10.48 31.66 16.38
C GLN A 378 11.74 30.82 16.13
N ARG A 379 11.83 30.13 15.00
CA ARG A 379 13.01 29.34 14.60
C ARG A 379 14.23 30.24 14.40
N MET A 380 14.04 31.38 13.74
CA MET A 380 15.10 32.35 13.55
C MET A 380 15.69 32.82 14.87
N PHE A 381 14.85 33.15 15.87
CA PHE A 381 15.30 33.57 17.19
C PHE A 381 15.90 32.43 18.04
N ALA A 382 15.49 31.19 17.77
CA ALA A 382 16.01 30.01 18.45
C ALA A 382 17.31 29.45 17.86
N SER A 383 17.83 30.07 16.76
CA SER A 383 19.07 29.60 16.12
C SER A 383 20.27 29.77 17.06
N ASP A 384 21.09 28.71 17.13
CA ASP A 384 22.36 28.72 17.89
C ASP A 384 23.36 29.73 17.30
N ASP A 385 23.17 30.20 16.06
CA ASP A 385 24.01 31.22 15.44
C ASP A 385 24.07 32.53 16.23
N TRP A 386 22.99 32.85 16.99
CA TRP A 386 22.96 34.06 17.84
C TRP A 386 23.88 34.00 19.02
N GLN A 387 24.25 32.79 19.47
CA GLN A 387 25.13 32.56 20.64
C GLN A 387 26.56 32.26 20.19
N SER A 388 26.80 32.10 18.90
CA SER A 388 28.13 31.80 18.36
C SER A 388 29.04 33.03 18.38
N ASN A 389 30.28 32.86 18.85
CA ASN A 389 31.26 33.91 18.81
C ASN A 389 31.71 34.21 17.39
N VAL A 390 31.99 35.47 17.11
CA VAL A 390 32.58 35.89 15.81
C VAL A 390 33.95 35.23 15.66
N THR A 391 34.14 34.49 14.60
CA THR A 391 35.40 33.83 14.28
C THR A 391 36.43 34.86 13.70
N GLU A 392 37.73 34.50 13.73
CA GLU A 392 38.79 35.37 13.14
C GLU A 392 38.57 35.61 11.66
N THR A 393 38.05 34.65 10.94
CA THR A 393 37.75 34.78 9.47
C THR A 393 36.60 35.73 9.21
N GLU A 394 35.65 35.86 10.12
CA GLU A 394 34.49 36.75 10.00
C GLU A 394 34.76 38.15 10.50
N ARG A 395 35.72 38.33 11.42
CA ARG A 395 35.97 39.58 12.13
C ARG A 395 36.09 40.78 11.18
N ALA A 396 36.91 40.70 10.16
CA ALA A 396 37.13 41.83 9.22
C ALA A 396 35.81 42.23 8.52
N SER A 397 35.00 41.28 8.12
CA SER A 397 33.70 41.54 7.46
C SER A 397 32.67 42.10 8.44
N VAL A 398 32.66 41.60 9.68
CA VAL A 398 31.75 42.09 10.71
C VAL A 398 32.09 43.51 11.09
N ASP A 399 33.38 43.86 11.29
CA ASP A 399 33.82 45.19 11.65
C ASP A 399 33.46 46.20 10.51
N GLU A 400 33.62 45.82 9.26
CA GLU A 400 33.23 46.63 8.10
C GLU A 400 31.71 46.84 8.02
N LEU A 401 30.90 45.81 8.28
CA LEU A 401 29.45 45.94 8.28
C LEU A 401 28.96 46.84 9.41
N VAL A 402 29.48 46.67 10.63
CA VAL A 402 29.10 47.47 11.81
C VAL A 402 29.54 48.94 11.63
N ALA A 403 30.68 49.21 10.96
CA ALA A 403 31.14 50.57 10.67
C ALA A 403 30.26 51.29 9.61
N ARG A 404 29.61 50.56 8.70
CA ARG A 404 28.84 51.15 7.60
C ARG A 404 27.33 51.22 7.83
N PHE A 405 26.78 50.32 8.62
CA PHE A 405 25.33 50.16 8.77
C PHE A 405 24.91 50.17 10.21
N SER A 406 23.72 50.70 10.51
CA SER A 406 23.18 50.69 11.84
C SER A 406 22.73 49.25 12.24
N PRO A 407 22.65 48.96 13.55
CA PRO A 407 22.14 47.65 14.04
C PRO A 407 20.74 47.30 13.44
N GLU A 408 19.87 48.30 13.27
CA GLU A 408 18.53 48.12 12.70
C GLU A 408 18.62 47.73 11.23
N GLN A 409 19.55 48.36 10.46
CA GLN A 409 19.76 48.01 9.04
C GLN A 409 20.29 46.56 8.91
N LEU A 410 21.22 46.17 9.77
CA LEU A 410 21.78 44.83 9.78
C LEU A 410 20.73 43.81 10.18
N ALA A 411 19.93 44.07 11.20
CA ALA A 411 18.80 43.20 11.61
C ALA A 411 17.77 43.06 10.50
N ALA A 412 17.39 44.19 9.86
CA ALA A 412 16.44 44.16 8.74
C ALA A 412 16.99 43.38 7.52
N ALA A 413 18.28 43.51 7.24
CA ALA A 413 18.95 42.77 6.17
C ALA A 413 18.95 41.29 6.46
N TYR A 414 19.26 40.88 7.72
CA TYR A 414 19.21 39.49 8.14
C TYR A 414 17.81 38.89 8.03
N VAL A 415 16.78 39.59 8.51
CA VAL A 415 15.37 39.12 8.40
C VAL A 415 14.99 38.91 6.93
N ARG A 416 15.33 39.85 6.04
CA ARG A 416 15.06 39.69 4.60
C ARG A 416 15.83 38.51 4.00
N GLN A 417 17.10 38.34 4.38
CA GLN A 417 17.92 37.22 3.91
C GLN A 417 17.38 35.89 4.41
N TYR A 418 16.92 35.84 5.67
CA TYR A 418 16.28 34.65 6.24
C TYR A 418 14.99 34.29 5.49
N GLN A 419 14.14 35.28 5.24
CA GLN A 419 12.89 35.08 4.48
C GLN A 419 13.13 34.62 3.05
N GLN A 420 14.18 35.14 2.39
CA GLN A 420 14.51 34.74 1.01
C GLN A 420 15.03 33.30 0.89
N ARG A 421 15.58 32.72 1.93
CA ARG A 421 16.04 31.31 1.95
C ARG A 421 14.89 30.32 1.91
N HIS A 422 13.69 30.75 2.26
CA HIS A 422 12.52 29.89 2.34
C HIS A 422 11.51 30.28 1.25
N SER A 423 10.80 29.28 0.69
CA SER A 423 9.71 29.58 -0.22
C SER A 423 8.56 30.26 0.53
N ALA A 424 7.89 31.24 -0.09
CA ALA A 424 6.72 31.87 0.52
C ALA A 424 5.63 30.83 0.83
N PRO A 425 4.96 30.94 1.99
CA PRO A 425 3.79 30.10 2.27
C PRO A 425 2.64 30.43 1.30
N GLU A 426 1.74 29.46 1.14
CA GLU A 426 0.58 29.61 0.24
C GLU A 426 -0.62 30.15 1.01
N GLU A 427 -1.36 31.07 0.38
CA GLU A 427 -2.65 31.50 0.89
C GLU A 427 -3.68 30.39 0.68
N LEU A 428 -4.39 30.03 1.74
CA LEU A 428 -5.43 28.99 1.73
C LEU A 428 -6.79 29.65 1.78
N SER A 429 -7.71 29.19 0.93
CA SER A 429 -9.09 29.65 0.92
C SER A 429 -9.82 29.23 2.20
N GLU A 430 -10.68 30.09 2.70
CA GLU A 430 -11.56 29.72 3.80
C GLU A 430 -12.41 28.50 3.44
N ILE A 431 -12.46 27.54 4.35
CA ILE A 431 -13.37 26.41 4.23
C ILE A 431 -14.77 26.93 4.55
N LYS A 432 -15.55 27.23 3.52
CA LYS A 432 -16.98 27.42 3.70
C LYS A 432 -17.52 26.09 4.21
N GLU A 433 -17.92 26.05 5.47
CA GLU A 433 -18.72 24.92 5.96
C GLU A 433 -19.84 24.73 4.95
N ALA A 434 -19.88 23.53 4.36
CA ALA A 434 -21.01 23.18 3.52
C ALA A 434 -22.23 23.24 4.44
N GLY A 435 -22.88 24.39 4.47
CA GLY A 435 -24.19 24.52 5.07
C GLY A 435 -25.05 23.36 4.55
N PRO A 436 -26.05 22.91 5.28
CA PRO A 436 -26.95 21.89 4.80
C PRO A 436 -27.28 22.26 3.36
N LYS A 437 -26.97 21.36 2.40
CA LYS A 437 -27.32 21.61 1.00
C LYS A 437 -28.75 22.12 1.02
N PRO A 438 -29.04 23.32 0.51
CA PRO A 438 -30.39 23.79 0.51
C PRO A 438 -31.21 22.65 -0.11
N ASN A 439 -32.24 22.20 0.61
CA ASN A 439 -33.23 21.30 0.01
C ASN A 439 -33.74 22.07 -1.17
N VAL A 440 -33.20 21.83 -2.35
CA VAL A 440 -33.76 22.36 -3.58
C VAL A 440 -35.13 21.72 -3.63
N HIS A 441 -36.17 22.48 -3.22
CA HIS A 441 -37.54 22.06 -3.40
C HIS A 441 -37.69 21.74 -4.88
N PHE A 442 -37.89 20.47 -5.18
CA PHE A 442 -38.03 20.00 -6.56
C PHE A 442 -39.19 20.68 -7.30
N GLY A 443 -40.04 21.39 -6.54
CA GLY A 443 -41.23 22.08 -7.03
C GLY A 443 -42.43 21.13 -7.16
N PRO A 444 -43.53 21.60 -7.70
CA PRO A 444 -44.71 20.75 -7.95
C PRO A 444 -44.34 19.58 -8.83
N SER A 445 -44.66 18.38 -8.40
CA SER A 445 -44.27 17.14 -9.07
C SER A 445 -45.43 16.14 -9.16
N VAL A 446 -45.30 15.20 -10.05
CA VAL A 446 -46.25 14.09 -10.27
C VAL A 446 -45.46 12.78 -10.17
N TRP A 447 -46.05 11.81 -9.51
CA TRP A 447 -45.44 10.48 -9.36
C TRP A 447 -45.92 9.52 -10.45
N PHE A 448 -45.00 8.69 -10.89
CA PHE A 448 -45.24 7.59 -11.83
C PHE A 448 -44.77 6.27 -11.24
N SER A 449 -45.51 5.19 -11.45
CA SER A 449 -45.02 3.83 -11.17
C SER A 449 -44.52 3.21 -12.47
N LEU A 450 -43.44 2.46 -12.38
CA LEU A 450 -42.81 1.70 -13.45
C LEU A 450 -42.81 0.22 -13.05
N SER A 451 -43.28 -0.66 -13.95
CA SER A 451 -43.32 -2.11 -13.73
C SER A 451 -41.92 -2.76 -13.79
N GLU A 452 -40.99 -2.25 -13.02
CA GLU A 452 -39.63 -2.80 -12.82
C GLU A 452 -39.18 -2.52 -11.40
N GLY A 453 -38.98 -3.57 -10.61
CA GLY A 453 -38.61 -3.51 -9.22
C GLY A 453 -37.23 -4.08 -8.90
N ARG A 454 -36.96 -4.22 -7.61
CA ARG A 454 -35.72 -4.81 -7.10
C ARG A 454 -35.52 -6.26 -7.56
N ASN A 455 -36.61 -7.01 -7.71
CA ASN A 455 -36.60 -8.39 -8.19
C ASN A 455 -36.06 -8.52 -9.62
N GLU A 456 -36.17 -7.46 -10.40
CA GLU A 456 -35.64 -7.35 -11.78
C GLU A 456 -34.33 -6.59 -11.88
N ASN A 457 -33.62 -6.43 -10.73
CA ASN A 457 -32.37 -5.68 -10.62
C ASN A 457 -32.47 -4.17 -10.94
N ALA A 458 -33.65 -3.57 -10.76
CA ALA A 458 -33.83 -2.15 -10.92
C ALA A 458 -32.86 -1.35 -10.02
N SER A 459 -32.29 -0.31 -10.58
CA SER A 459 -31.45 0.62 -9.85
C SER A 459 -31.67 2.07 -10.32
N PRO A 460 -31.51 3.08 -9.44
CA PRO A 460 -31.66 4.48 -9.86
C PRO A 460 -30.70 4.87 -10.98
N ARG A 461 -29.55 4.20 -11.08
CA ARG A 461 -28.55 4.43 -12.15
C ARG A 461 -29.01 3.89 -13.51
N HIS A 462 -29.86 2.87 -13.50
CA HIS A 462 -30.45 2.28 -14.72
C HIS A 462 -31.72 3.01 -15.11
N ILE A 463 -32.64 3.24 -14.17
CA ILE A 463 -33.97 3.86 -14.42
C ILE A 463 -33.84 5.31 -14.90
N LEU A 464 -32.96 6.14 -14.29
CA LEU A 464 -32.84 7.53 -14.64
C LEU A 464 -32.51 7.79 -16.11
N PRO A 465 -31.46 7.18 -16.71
CA PRO A 465 -31.16 7.36 -18.13
C PRO A 465 -32.27 6.84 -19.04
N MET A 466 -32.90 5.71 -18.66
CA MET A 466 -33.97 5.07 -19.42
C MET A 466 -35.21 6.00 -19.52
N VAL A 467 -35.65 6.54 -18.39
CA VAL A 467 -36.81 7.45 -18.32
C VAL A 467 -36.50 8.77 -19.02
N CYS A 468 -35.30 9.33 -18.82
CA CYS A 468 -34.88 10.55 -19.51
C CYS A 468 -34.88 10.38 -21.03
N LYS A 469 -34.38 9.25 -21.53
CA LYS A 469 -34.31 8.94 -22.97
C LYS A 469 -35.72 8.71 -23.57
N ALA A 470 -36.57 7.93 -22.89
CA ALA A 470 -37.90 7.61 -23.37
C ALA A 470 -38.85 8.82 -23.36
N GLY A 471 -38.75 9.66 -22.33
CA GLY A 471 -39.63 10.79 -22.12
C GLY A 471 -39.08 12.15 -22.54
N ASN A 472 -37.93 12.19 -23.23
CA ASN A 472 -37.23 13.43 -23.61
C ASN A 472 -37.02 14.40 -22.44
N LEU A 473 -36.67 13.83 -21.25
CA LEU A 473 -36.47 14.57 -20.01
C LEU A 473 -34.99 14.82 -19.75
N THR A 474 -34.70 15.91 -19.05
CA THR A 474 -33.37 16.15 -18.47
C THR A 474 -33.28 15.57 -17.05
N LYS A 475 -32.08 15.39 -16.54
CA LYS A 475 -31.86 14.97 -15.14
C LYS A 475 -32.48 15.93 -14.12
N ALA A 476 -32.67 17.21 -14.50
CA ALA A 476 -33.27 18.23 -13.64
C ALA A 476 -34.80 18.10 -13.56
N ASP A 477 -35.43 17.38 -14.47
CA ASP A 477 -36.86 17.14 -14.52
C ASP A 477 -37.31 15.93 -13.72
N VAL A 478 -36.34 15.06 -13.34
CA VAL A 478 -36.59 13.86 -12.54
C VAL A 478 -36.13 14.08 -11.11
N GLY A 479 -37.03 13.92 -10.17
CA GLY A 479 -36.81 14.06 -8.74
C GLY A 479 -36.36 12.73 -8.09
N ALA A 480 -37.10 12.33 -7.06
CA ALA A 480 -36.81 11.10 -6.33
C ALA A 480 -37.17 9.86 -7.16
N ILE A 481 -36.25 8.86 -7.14
CA ILE A 481 -36.51 7.50 -7.66
C ILE A 481 -36.51 6.55 -6.46
N ARG A 482 -37.62 5.87 -6.22
CA ARG A 482 -37.80 4.90 -5.14
C ARG A 482 -38.07 3.54 -5.73
N ILE A 483 -37.31 2.54 -5.32
CA ILE A 483 -37.41 1.16 -5.85
C ILE A 483 -38.03 0.28 -4.78
N ALA A 484 -39.20 -0.29 -5.08
CA ALA A 484 -39.85 -1.34 -4.33
C ALA A 484 -39.45 -2.72 -4.87
N ASP A 485 -40.04 -3.78 -4.37
CA ASP A 485 -39.63 -5.14 -4.77
C ASP A 485 -40.11 -5.50 -6.20
N GLU A 486 -41.29 -5.08 -6.63
CA GLU A 486 -41.89 -5.37 -7.94
C GLU A 486 -41.98 -4.12 -8.84
N GLU A 487 -42.01 -2.92 -8.25
CA GLU A 487 -42.22 -1.67 -8.96
C GLU A 487 -41.19 -0.61 -8.53
N SER A 488 -41.02 0.39 -9.38
CA SER A 488 -40.23 1.61 -9.05
C SER A 488 -41.08 2.86 -9.21
N TYR A 489 -40.94 3.80 -8.28
CA TYR A 489 -41.66 5.05 -8.27
C TYR A 489 -40.74 6.21 -8.66
N ILE A 490 -41.19 7.05 -9.58
CA ILE A 490 -40.40 8.10 -10.20
C ILE A 490 -41.15 9.42 -10.06
N GLU A 491 -40.48 10.40 -9.49
CA GLU A 491 -41.02 11.76 -9.36
C GLU A 491 -40.59 12.60 -10.56
N ILE A 492 -41.55 13.17 -11.27
CA ILE A 492 -41.32 14.02 -12.46
C ILE A 492 -41.89 15.42 -12.17
N ARG A 493 -41.15 16.46 -12.54
CA ARG A 493 -41.58 17.84 -12.41
C ARG A 493 -42.88 18.09 -13.18
N LYS A 494 -43.86 18.71 -12.53
CA LYS A 494 -45.20 18.92 -13.12
C LYS A 494 -45.17 19.64 -14.47
N SER A 495 -44.25 20.61 -14.67
CA SER A 495 -44.08 21.32 -15.94
C SER A 495 -43.61 20.45 -17.10
N SER A 496 -42.93 19.36 -16.79
CA SER A 496 -42.33 18.46 -17.79
C SER A 496 -43.22 17.24 -18.08
N VAL A 497 -44.34 17.06 -17.32
CA VAL A 497 -45.26 15.92 -17.48
C VAL A 497 -45.97 15.90 -18.84
N PRO A 498 -46.49 17.02 -19.39
CA PRO A 498 -47.15 16.98 -20.69
C PRO A 498 -46.19 16.47 -21.78
N GLY A 499 -44.99 17.03 -21.89
CA GLY A 499 -44.01 16.61 -22.87
C GLY A 499 -43.53 15.17 -22.65
N PHE A 500 -43.50 14.69 -21.41
CA PHE A 500 -43.20 13.31 -21.06
C PHE A 500 -44.26 12.35 -21.56
N LEU A 501 -45.56 12.66 -21.38
CA LEU A 501 -46.66 11.83 -21.83
C LEU A 501 -46.74 11.78 -23.37
N ASP A 502 -46.50 12.93 -24.02
CA ASP A 502 -46.46 13.01 -25.50
C ASP A 502 -45.35 12.15 -26.07
N ALA A 503 -44.16 12.13 -25.45
CA ALA A 503 -43.02 11.37 -25.88
C ALA A 503 -43.18 9.82 -25.70
N ILE A 504 -43.88 9.41 -24.62
CA ILE A 504 -44.14 7.98 -24.36
C ILE A 504 -45.32 7.47 -25.22
N GLY A 505 -46.26 8.38 -25.55
CA GLY A 505 -47.43 8.05 -26.34
C GLY A 505 -48.52 7.26 -25.62
N PRO A 506 -49.65 6.93 -26.31
CA PRO A 506 -50.85 6.40 -25.66
C PRO A 506 -50.70 4.99 -25.11
N GLN A 507 -49.63 4.27 -25.45
CA GLN A 507 -49.39 2.93 -24.93
C GLN A 507 -48.77 2.90 -23.52
N MET A 508 -48.33 4.06 -23.01
CA MET A 508 -47.73 4.20 -21.66
C MET A 508 -46.66 3.12 -21.38
N LYS A 509 -45.72 2.88 -22.33
CA LYS A 509 -44.68 1.88 -22.25
C LYS A 509 -43.29 2.48 -22.49
N ILE A 510 -42.33 2.07 -21.67
CA ILE A 510 -40.91 2.42 -21.83
C ILE A 510 -40.18 1.20 -22.40
N GLU A 511 -39.34 1.40 -23.44
CA GLU A 511 -38.61 0.35 -24.15
C GLU A 511 -39.51 -0.78 -24.69
N GLY A 512 -40.79 -0.48 -24.92
CA GLY A 512 -41.76 -1.42 -25.50
C GLY A 512 -42.22 -2.58 -24.58
N LYS A 513 -41.70 -2.66 -23.37
CA LYS A 513 -41.94 -3.80 -22.44
C LYS A 513 -42.36 -3.39 -21.02
N LYS A 514 -42.05 -2.17 -20.57
CA LYS A 514 -42.25 -1.76 -19.17
C LYS A 514 -43.41 -0.77 -19.13
N ASP A 515 -44.43 -1.13 -18.38
CA ASP A 515 -45.60 -0.27 -18.22
C ASP A 515 -45.26 0.86 -17.24
N ILE A 516 -45.65 2.08 -17.60
CA ILE A 516 -45.52 3.25 -16.72
C ILE A 516 -46.93 3.86 -16.49
N VAL A 517 -47.26 4.10 -15.26
CA VAL A 517 -48.60 4.62 -14.86
C VAL A 517 -48.44 5.88 -14.05
N GLN A 518 -49.22 6.91 -14.37
CA GLN A 518 -49.28 8.12 -13.58
C GLN A 518 -50.09 7.87 -12.30
N LEU A 519 -49.60 8.35 -11.16
CA LEU A 519 -50.26 8.23 -9.87
C LEU A 519 -50.91 9.55 -9.47
N ASP A 520 -52.15 9.49 -8.99
CA ASP A 520 -52.90 10.65 -8.53
C ASP A 520 -52.38 11.22 -7.21
N THR A 521 -51.79 10.37 -6.38
CA THR A 521 -51.24 10.75 -5.09
C THR A 521 -49.80 10.20 -4.92
N ALA A 522 -49.01 10.89 -4.11
CA ALA A 522 -47.66 10.40 -3.75
C ALA A 522 -47.75 9.03 -3.04
N PRO A 523 -46.96 8.06 -3.46
CA PRO A 523 -46.94 6.72 -2.83
C PRO A 523 -46.58 6.77 -1.37
N ASP A 524 -47.24 5.96 -0.53
CA ASP A 524 -46.89 5.82 0.89
C ASP A 524 -45.66 4.90 1.03
N PHE A 525 -44.52 5.52 1.24
CA PHE A 525 -43.23 4.80 1.42
C PHE A 525 -43.00 4.24 2.82
N SER A 526 -43.90 4.53 3.79
CA SER A 526 -43.77 4.04 5.17
C SER A 526 -43.76 2.51 5.26
N ARG A 527 -44.39 1.83 4.32
CA ARG A 527 -44.42 0.36 4.20
C ARG A 527 -43.11 -0.26 3.72
N TYR A 528 -42.29 0.51 3.01
CA TYR A 528 -41.05 0.03 2.39
C TYR A 528 -39.78 0.38 3.20
N GLU A 529 -39.86 1.20 4.25
CA GLU A 529 -38.73 1.56 5.12
C GLU A 529 -38.37 0.46 6.16
N LYS A 530 -39.15 -0.60 6.29
CA LYS A 530 -39.01 -1.63 7.35
C LYS A 530 -37.99 -2.73 7.08
N THR A 531 -37.24 -2.74 5.98
CA THR A 531 -36.27 -3.80 5.68
C THR A 531 -34.81 -3.40 5.86
N ASN A 532 -34.50 -2.24 6.45
CA ASN A 532 -33.14 -1.92 6.87
C ASN A 532 -33.06 -2.00 8.41
N PRO A 533 -32.37 -3.00 9.01
CA PRO A 533 -32.21 -3.04 10.45
C PRO A 533 -31.33 -1.86 10.87
N LYS A 534 -31.97 -0.77 11.32
CA LYS A 534 -31.28 0.33 12.02
C LYS A 534 -30.58 -0.29 13.22
N ARG A 535 -29.26 -0.28 13.24
CA ARG A 535 -28.45 -0.50 14.45
C ARG A 535 -28.99 0.46 15.52
N GLY A 536 -29.66 -0.13 16.53
CA GLY A 536 -30.27 0.62 17.63
C GLY A 536 -29.26 1.47 18.36
N THR A 537 -29.53 2.74 18.44
CA THR A 537 -29.00 3.66 19.45
C THR A 537 -29.42 3.16 20.81
N LYS A 538 -28.49 2.66 21.61
CA LYS A 538 -28.70 2.36 23.03
C LYS A 538 -29.03 3.68 23.76
N GLY A 539 -30.31 3.90 24.01
CA GLY A 539 -30.80 4.91 24.93
C GLY A 539 -30.31 4.57 26.36
N LYS A 540 -29.74 5.58 27.00
CA LYS A 540 -29.41 5.59 28.43
C LYS A 540 -30.71 5.32 29.23
N ARG A 541 -30.80 4.22 29.94
CA ARG A 541 -31.70 4.04 31.09
C ARG A 541 -30.85 4.10 32.35
N GLY A 542 -31.21 5.03 33.21
CA GLY A 542 -30.65 5.16 34.56
C GLY A 542 -31.08 4.04 35.49
N PRO A 543 -30.51 3.95 36.69
CA PRO A 543 -30.59 2.78 37.53
C PRO A 543 -31.90 2.74 38.32
N GLU A 544 -32.65 1.69 38.21
CA GLU A 544 -33.76 1.36 39.14
C GLU A 544 -33.45 0.06 39.90
N LYS A 545 -33.84 0.10 41.18
CA LYS A 545 -33.39 -0.69 42.29
C LYS A 545 -33.84 -2.16 42.23
N ALA A 546 -33.03 -2.96 42.89
CA ALA A 546 -33.21 -4.40 43.18
C ALA A 546 -34.51 -4.76 43.87
N ALA A 547 -35.08 -5.89 43.48
CA ALA A 547 -35.91 -6.74 44.36
C ALA A 547 -35.63 -8.21 44.06
N ASN A 548 -35.27 -8.90 45.12
CA ASN A 548 -35.02 -10.33 45.31
C ASN A 548 -36.17 -11.22 44.90
N LYS A 549 -35.88 -12.38 44.30
CA LYS A 549 -36.36 -13.72 44.72
C LYS A 549 -35.83 -14.85 43.82
N PRO A 550 -35.91 -16.14 44.21
CA PRO A 550 -34.73 -16.98 44.33
C PRO A 550 -34.64 -18.13 43.28
N SER A 551 -33.42 -18.70 43.25
CA SER A 551 -32.97 -19.89 42.52
C SER A 551 -33.92 -21.10 42.56
N ARG A 552 -34.05 -21.76 41.41
CA ARG A 552 -34.44 -23.16 41.33
C ARG A 552 -33.45 -23.91 40.45
N LEU A 553 -32.71 -24.80 41.07
CA LEU A 553 -31.86 -25.85 40.52
C LEU A 553 -32.67 -26.75 39.59
N VAL A 554 -32.16 -27.09 38.44
CA VAL A 554 -32.55 -28.25 37.64
C VAL A 554 -31.29 -28.96 37.19
N GLU A 555 -31.18 -30.20 37.60
CA GLU A 555 -30.13 -31.17 37.32
C GLU A 555 -30.09 -31.60 35.83
N PRO A 556 -28.96 -32.14 35.35
CA PRO A 556 -28.82 -32.60 33.98
C PRO A 556 -29.25 -34.06 33.81
N GLN A 557 -29.96 -34.36 32.75
CA GLN A 557 -30.24 -35.74 32.33
C GLN A 557 -29.36 -36.18 31.16
N PRO A 558 -29.04 -37.49 31.03
CA PRO A 558 -27.91 -38.00 30.26
C PRO A 558 -28.24 -38.34 28.80
N ALA A 559 -27.17 -38.30 27.99
CA ALA A 559 -27.14 -38.62 26.57
C ALA A 559 -27.52 -40.07 26.26
N LYS A 560 -28.36 -40.26 25.26
CA LYS A 560 -28.61 -41.56 24.61
C LYS A 560 -27.65 -41.78 23.45
N ALA A 561 -26.85 -42.83 23.58
CA ALA A 561 -26.00 -43.41 22.56
C ALA A 561 -26.81 -43.93 21.36
N ARG A 562 -26.35 -43.65 20.15
CA ARG A 562 -26.76 -44.34 18.93
C ARG A 562 -25.58 -45.06 18.30
N LYS A 563 -25.80 -46.37 18.13
CA LYS A 563 -24.88 -47.43 17.67
C LYS A 563 -24.35 -47.17 16.27
N LYS A 564 -23.06 -47.51 16.08
CA LYS A 564 -22.40 -47.80 14.83
C LYS A 564 -23.01 -49.03 14.16
N THR A 565 -23.19 -48.98 12.84
CA THR A 565 -23.19 -50.16 11.98
C THR A 565 -22.28 -49.85 10.79
N ALA A 566 -21.31 -50.72 10.63
CA ALA A 566 -20.44 -50.83 9.44
C ALA A 566 -21.17 -51.57 8.33
N PRO A 567 -20.83 -51.35 7.06
CA PRO A 567 -21.06 -52.34 6.01
C PRO A 567 -19.74 -52.96 5.54
N ASP A 568 -19.86 -54.23 5.28
CA ASP A 568 -18.93 -55.23 4.79
C ASP A 568 -18.69 -55.10 3.26
N PRO A 569 -17.57 -55.61 2.74
CA PRO A 569 -17.12 -55.40 1.40
C PRO A 569 -17.45 -56.57 0.48
N SER A 570 -17.88 -56.32 -0.72
CA SER A 570 -17.68 -57.18 -1.91
C SER A 570 -18.46 -56.65 -3.11
N GLU A 571 -17.78 -56.29 -4.16
CA GLU A 571 -18.01 -56.84 -5.49
C GLU A 571 -17.00 -56.29 -6.53
N GLN A 572 -16.47 -57.24 -7.17
CA GLN A 572 -15.40 -57.30 -8.15
C GLN A 572 -15.79 -56.69 -9.49
N VAL A 573 -14.77 -56.08 -10.16
CA VAL A 573 -14.24 -56.33 -11.49
C VAL A 573 -15.22 -56.26 -12.69
N LYS A 574 -14.92 -55.36 -13.62
CA LYS A 574 -14.68 -55.73 -15.01
C LYS A 574 -13.89 -54.66 -15.77
N ALA A 575 -12.76 -55.11 -16.26
CA ALA A 575 -11.94 -54.45 -17.28
C ALA A 575 -12.62 -54.58 -18.67
N ASP A 576 -12.41 -53.60 -19.51
CA ASP A 576 -12.37 -53.88 -20.95
C ASP A 576 -11.39 -52.95 -21.67
N THR A 577 -10.69 -53.60 -22.56
CA THR A 577 -9.48 -53.41 -23.30
C THR A 577 -9.67 -52.59 -24.58
N LYS A 578 -8.54 -51.96 -24.96
CA LYS A 578 -8.09 -51.40 -26.24
C LYS A 578 -8.68 -52.06 -27.53
N PRO A 579 -8.53 -51.43 -28.76
CA PRO A 579 -7.21 -51.58 -29.42
C PRO A 579 -6.68 -50.40 -30.25
N LYS A 580 -5.37 -50.46 -30.45
CA LYS A 580 -4.51 -49.78 -31.43
C LYS A 580 -4.92 -50.11 -32.88
N ARG A 581 -4.64 -49.17 -33.80
CA ARG A 581 -4.21 -49.56 -35.19
C ARG A 581 -3.10 -48.64 -35.71
N LYS A 582 -2.07 -49.29 -36.18
CA LYS A 582 -0.93 -48.84 -37.02
C LYS A 582 -1.32 -48.86 -38.50
N SER A 583 -0.62 -48.07 -39.32
CA SER A 583 -0.07 -48.39 -40.63
C SER A 583 0.71 -47.19 -41.15
N ASP A 584 1.94 -47.20 -41.29
CA ASP A 584 2.97 -47.51 -42.30
C ASP A 584 2.73 -46.90 -43.69
N GLY A 585 3.83 -46.28 -44.20
CA GLY A 585 4.09 -46.16 -45.62
C GLY A 585 4.73 -44.84 -46.06
N SER A 586 5.98 -44.66 -46.01
CA SER A 586 7.09 -44.57 -46.99
C SER A 586 7.07 -43.44 -48.03
N SER A 587 8.24 -42.86 -48.19
CA SER A 587 8.99 -42.29 -49.29
C SER A 587 9.07 -40.75 -49.43
N GLY A 588 10.35 -40.25 -49.24
CA GLY A 588 10.79 -38.92 -49.67
C GLY A 588 11.20 -38.89 -51.16
N PRO A 589 11.98 -37.92 -51.69
CA PRO A 589 12.53 -36.69 -51.09
C PRO A 589 12.33 -35.44 -51.96
N GLY A 590 12.50 -34.21 -51.43
CA GLY A 590 12.54 -33.01 -52.26
C GLY A 590 12.84 -31.72 -51.47
N LYS A 591 14.10 -31.30 -51.47
CA LYS A 591 14.56 -30.03 -50.91
C LYS A 591 14.05 -28.81 -51.68
N LYS A 592 13.49 -27.81 -51.01
CA LYS A 592 13.56 -26.38 -51.40
C LYS A 592 13.55 -25.48 -50.15
N PRO A 593 14.21 -24.26 -50.19
CA PRO A 593 14.70 -23.59 -49.04
C PRO A 593 13.67 -22.74 -48.28
N ALA A 594 13.88 -22.65 -46.97
CA ALA A 594 13.04 -21.92 -46.00
C ALA A 594 13.01 -20.40 -46.25
N ARG A 595 11.80 -19.84 -46.41
CA ARG A 595 11.55 -18.40 -46.29
C ARG A 595 11.65 -17.97 -44.83
N ARG A 596 12.43 -16.90 -44.55
CA ARG A 596 12.50 -16.22 -43.28
C ARG A 596 11.11 -15.67 -42.90
N PRO A 597 10.72 -15.71 -41.59
CA PRO A 597 9.47 -15.14 -41.14
C PRO A 597 9.54 -13.62 -41.18
N LYS A 598 8.46 -13.00 -41.70
CA LYS A 598 8.24 -11.54 -41.68
C LYS A 598 8.06 -11.07 -40.24
N GLY A 599 8.84 -10.09 -39.80
CA GLY A 599 8.69 -9.42 -38.51
C GLY A 599 7.35 -8.69 -38.37
N PRO A 600 6.96 -8.33 -37.14
CA PRO A 600 5.67 -7.75 -36.85
C PRO A 600 5.49 -6.37 -37.49
N THR A 601 4.25 -6.09 -37.94
CA THR A 601 3.84 -4.80 -38.53
C THR A 601 4.07 -3.63 -37.56
N PRO A 602 4.57 -2.47 -38.05
CA PRO A 602 4.82 -1.32 -37.20
C PRO A 602 3.51 -0.63 -36.77
N PRO A 603 3.44 -0.09 -35.53
CA PRO A 603 2.25 0.60 -35.07
C PRO A 603 2.03 1.92 -35.82
N LYS A 604 0.77 2.23 -36.13
CA LYS A 604 0.33 3.50 -36.77
C LYS A 604 0.56 4.68 -35.82
N GLY A 605 1.55 5.51 -36.10
CA GLY A 605 1.84 6.78 -35.40
C GLY A 605 2.00 7.94 -36.39
N LYS A 606 1.79 9.19 -35.90
CA LYS A 606 1.83 10.41 -36.71
C LYS A 606 3.17 10.56 -37.46
N PRO A 607 3.19 11.07 -38.70
CA PRO A 607 4.38 11.15 -39.57
C PRO A 607 5.53 12.03 -39.05
N SER A 608 5.28 12.88 -38.06
CA SER A 608 6.21 13.91 -37.56
C SER A 608 7.08 13.50 -36.36
N SER A 609 6.98 12.23 -35.89
CA SER A 609 7.77 11.79 -34.73
C SER A 609 9.26 11.66 -35.06
N LYS A 610 10.13 12.11 -34.14
CA LYS A 610 11.59 12.08 -34.25
C LYS A 610 12.14 10.68 -34.61
N LYS A 611 11.46 9.63 -34.18
CA LYS A 611 11.78 8.21 -34.43
C LYS A 611 11.45 7.78 -35.88
N ASN A 612 10.41 8.34 -36.48
CA ASN A 612 10.05 8.07 -37.89
C ASN A 612 10.92 8.84 -38.85
N ARG A 613 11.42 10.05 -38.49
CA ARG A 613 12.42 10.81 -39.27
C ARG A 613 13.76 10.08 -39.31
N ALA A 614 14.23 9.50 -38.20
CA ALA A 614 15.46 8.73 -38.16
C ALA A 614 15.39 7.45 -39.01
N ARG A 615 14.23 6.78 -39.05
CA ARG A 615 14.02 5.59 -39.92
C ARG A 615 13.91 5.94 -41.40
N ALA A 616 13.36 7.11 -41.75
CA ALA A 616 13.29 7.55 -43.13
C ALA A 616 14.69 8.02 -43.65
N ALA A 617 15.54 8.53 -42.78
CA ALA A 617 16.93 8.89 -43.11
C ALA A 617 17.81 7.65 -43.31
N SER A 618 17.63 6.58 -42.49
CA SER A 618 18.38 5.33 -42.64
C SER A 618 17.96 4.49 -43.87
N ALA A 619 16.75 4.68 -44.38
CA ALA A 619 16.26 4.01 -45.59
C ALA A 619 16.70 4.68 -46.89
N LYS A 620 17.25 5.90 -46.86
CA LYS A 620 17.73 6.65 -48.04
C LYS A 620 19.26 6.74 -48.17
N GLY A 621 20.04 6.19 -47.23
CA GLY A 621 21.51 6.24 -47.22
C GLY A 621 22.14 4.93 -47.64
N GLY A 622 22.38 4.75 -48.90
CA GLY A 622 23.39 3.82 -49.41
C GLY A 622 24.80 4.36 -49.15
N ASN A 623 25.68 3.46 -48.72
CA ASN A 623 27.14 3.52 -48.66
C ASN A 623 27.86 4.84 -48.89
N ALA A 624 28.42 5.42 -47.84
CA ALA A 624 29.66 6.22 -47.93
C ALA A 624 30.42 6.09 -46.59
N ALA A 625 31.62 5.56 -46.64
CA ALA A 625 32.55 5.42 -45.54
C ALA A 625 33.06 6.79 -45.05
N PRO A 626 33.35 7.00 -43.77
CA PRO A 626 33.90 8.23 -43.25
C PRO A 626 35.39 8.33 -43.53
N ARG A 627 35.83 9.41 -44.19
CA ARG A 627 37.22 9.84 -44.25
C ARG A 627 37.68 10.37 -42.91
N ARG A 628 38.79 9.85 -42.40
CA ARG A 628 39.55 10.45 -41.31
C ARG A 628 40.22 11.72 -41.81
N SER A 629 40.08 12.82 -41.10
CA SER A 629 40.94 14.00 -41.18
C SER A 629 41.81 14.10 -39.93
N LYS A 630 43.02 14.52 -40.16
CA LYS A 630 44.14 14.64 -39.24
C LYS A 630 43.83 15.51 -38.03
#